data_14178bc29b0fad9dfc248624aed89053
#
_entry.id   14178bc29b0fad9dfc248624aed89053
#
_cell.length_a   1.000
_cell.length_b   1.000
_cell.length_c   1.000
_cell.angle_alpha   90.00
_cell.angle_beta   90.00
_cell.angle_gamma   90.00
#
_symmetry.space_group_name_H-M   'P 1'
#
loop_
_entity.id
_entity.type
_entity.pdbx_description
1 polymer ?
#
loop_
_entity_poly.entity_id
_entity_poly.type
_entity_poly.pdbx_seq_one_letter_code
_entity_poly.pdbx_strand_id
1 'polypeptide(L)'
;PSSAASDVYKRQAYEYSEVEDMLKLAEERGEDPFLILLDNIEDPHNLGAIIRTANLAGAHGVIIPKRRAVGLTATVAKTSAGALNYTPVAKVTNLAKTMEELKEKGLWFVCADMGGESMYRLNLKGPIGLVIGNEGEGVGRLVKEKCDFVASIPMKGEIDSLNASVAAGVLAYEIVRQRTM
;
A
#
# COMPACT_ATOMS: atom_id res chain seq x y z
N PRO A 1 -21.51 -25.79 10.57
CA PRO A 1 -20.05 -25.85 10.73
C PRO A 1 -19.66 -25.61 12.18
N SER A 2 -18.72 -26.41 12.67
CA SER A 2 -18.26 -26.25 14.03
C SER A 2 -17.49 -24.94 14.19
N SER A 3 -17.59 -24.34 15.38
CA SER A 3 -16.83 -23.12 15.69
C SER A 3 -15.32 -23.30 15.48
N ALA A 4 -14.80 -24.52 15.72
CA ALA A 4 -13.40 -24.88 15.52
C ALA A 4 -12.96 -24.78 14.06
N ALA A 5 -13.78 -25.24 13.10
CA ALA A 5 -13.48 -25.12 11.67
C ALA A 5 -13.49 -23.67 11.21
N SER A 6 -14.43 -22.87 11.72
CA SER A 6 -14.49 -21.43 11.47
C SER A 6 -13.27 -20.70 12.02
N ASP A 7 -12.80 -21.08 13.22
CA ASP A 7 -11.63 -20.47 13.85
C ASP A 7 -10.33 -20.83 13.13
N VAL A 8 -10.18 -22.07 12.66
CA VAL A 8 -9.03 -22.49 11.87
C VAL A 8 -8.99 -21.72 10.55
N TYR A 9 -10.12 -21.58 9.87
CA TYR A 9 -10.21 -20.80 8.64
C TYR A 9 -9.87 -19.32 8.88
N LYS A 10 -10.40 -18.72 9.95
CA LYS A 10 -10.09 -17.33 10.32
C LYS A 10 -8.61 -17.13 10.61
N ARG A 11 -7.95 -18.08 11.30
CA ARG A 11 -6.50 -17.99 11.58
C ARG A 11 -5.67 -18.05 10.32
N GLN A 12 -6.03 -18.90 9.36
CA GLN A 12 -5.31 -19.02 8.08
C GLN A 12 -5.52 -17.79 7.19
N ALA A 13 -6.74 -17.18 7.23
CA ALA A 13 -7.07 -16.01 6.42
C ALA A 13 -6.33 -14.73 6.84
N TYR A 14 -5.77 -14.70 8.06
CA TYR A 14 -5.17 -13.48 8.63
C TYR A 14 -3.68 -13.61 8.91
N GLU A 15 -3.02 -14.50 8.21
CA GLU A 15 -1.57 -14.68 8.36
C GLU A 15 -0.82 -13.54 7.65
N TYR A 16 0.10 -12.92 8.38
CA TYR A 16 0.97 -11.88 7.82
C TYR A 16 2.18 -12.50 7.15
N SER A 17 2.61 -11.88 6.06
CA SER A 17 3.84 -12.22 5.35
C SER A 17 4.99 -11.33 5.85
N GLU A 18 6.20 -11.67 5.43
CA GLU A 18 7.37 -10.83 5.65
C GLU A 18 7.63 -9.92 4.44
N VAL A 19 8.30 -8.80 4.66
CA VAL A 19 8.65 -7.88 3.56
C VAL A 19 9.52 -8.58 2.51
N GLU A 20 10.42 -9.45 2.95
CA GLU A 20 11.29 -10.24 2.08
C GLU A 20 10.50 -11.13 1.12
N ASP A 21 9.34 -11.64 1.53
CA ASP A 21 8.48 -12.45 0.66
C ASP A 21 7.96 -11.66 -0.54
N MET A 22 7.72 -10.37 -0.34
CA MET A 22 7.28 -9.45 -1.40
C MET A 22 8.37 -9.23 -2.44
N LEU A 23 9.61 -9.05 -1.98
CA LEU A 23 10.76 -8.86 -2.85
C LEU A 23 11.06 -10.13 -3.64
N LYS A 24 10.92 -11.31 -3.02
CA LYS A 24 11.05 -12.60 -3.70
C LYS A 24 9.97 -12.78 -4.77
N LEU A 25 8.73 -12.38 -4.46
CA LEU A 25 7.63 -12.47 -5.42
C LEU A 25 7.92 -11.63 -6.66
N ALA A 26 8.44 -10.42 -6.49
CA ALA A 26 8.84 -9.57 -7.60
C ALA A 26 9.95 -10.23 -8.44
N GLU A 27 10.97 -10.77 -7.78
CA GLU A 27 12.07 -11.47 -8.44
C GLU A 27 11.59 -12.68 -9.22
N GLU A 28 10.73 -13.51 -8.62
CA GLU A 28 10.15 -14.69 -9.29
C GLU A 28 9.34 -14.33 -10.53
N ARG A 29 8.69 -13.17 -10.52
CA ARG A 29 7.92 -12.67 -11.67
C ARG A 29 8.79 -11.93 -12.70
N GLY A 30 10.06 -11.70 -12.39
CA GLY A 30 10.93 -10.90 -13.25
C GLY A 30 10.50 -9.45 -13.35
N GLU A 31 9.92 -8.91 -12.29
CA GLU A 31 9.40 -7.55 -12.22
C GLU A 31 10.15 -6.72 -11.20
N ASP A 32 10.21 -5.41 -11.42
CA ASP A 32 10.68 -4.48 -10.38
C ASP A 32 9.68 -4.47 -9.22
N PRO A 33 10.15 -4.47 -7.96
CA PRO A 33 9.23 -4.40 -6.83
C PRO A 33 8.30 -3.19 -6.88
N PHE A 34 7.04 -3.45 -6.60
CA PHE A 34 6.01 -2.43 -6.40
C PHE A 34 5.28 -2.75 -5.10
N LEU A 35 5.48 -1.92 -4.09
CA LEU A 35 4.91 -2.09 -2.76
C LEU A 35 4.01 -0.90 -2.41
N ILE A 36 2.95 -1.15 -1.67
CA ILE A 36 2.08 -0.09 -1.14
C ILE A 36 2.24 -0.07 0.38
N LEU A 37 2.61 1.09 0.92
CA LEU A 37 2.83 1.29 2.34
C LEU A 37 1.75 2.22 2.87
N LEU A 38 1.13 1.86 3.98
CA LEU A 38 0.03 2.60 4.56
C LEU A 38 0.45 3.23 5.88
N ASP A 39 0.15 4.51 6.04
CA ASP A 39 0.42 5.26 7.26
C ASP A 39 -0.89 5.89 7.76
N ASN A 40 -1.25 5.63 9.02
CA ASN A 40 -2.50 6.13 9.62
C ASN A 40 -3.78 5.64 8.92
N ILE A 41 -3.79 4.45 8.33
CA ILE A 41 -5.00 3.85 7.77
C ILE A 41 -5.62 2.93 8.82
N GLU A 42 -6.69 3.39 9.45
CA GLU A 42 -7.36 2.69 10.56
C GLU A 42 -8.72 2.11 10.17
N ASP A 43 -9.28 2.53 9.05
CA ASP A 43 -10.57 2.05 8.55
C ASP A 43 -10.39 0.70 7.81
N PRO A 44 -11.04 -0.39 8.28
CA PRO A 44 -10.93 -1.69 7.62
C PRO A 44 -11.46 -1.70 6.18
N HIS A 45 -12.42 -0.84 5.84
CA HIS A 45 -12.91 -0.73 4.47
C HIS A 45 -11.86 -0.15 3.54
N ASN A 46 -11.11 0.86 4.01
CA ASN A 46 -9.99 1.41 3.24
C ASN A 46 -8.89 0.37 3.05
N LEU A 47 -8.50 -0.33 4.11
CA LEU A 47 -7.47 -1.36 4.01
C LEU A 47 -7.87 -2.46 3.02
N GLY A 48 -9.09 -2.98 3.12
CA GLY A 48 -9.58 -4.00 2.21
C GLY A 48 -9.60 -3.54 0.75
N ALA A 49 -10.08 -2.32 0.51
CA ALA A 49 -10.11 -1.73 -0.84
C ALA A 49 -8.70 -1.52 -1.40
N ILE A 50 -7.76 -1.12 -0.56
CA ILE A 50 -6.36 -0.93 -0.98
C ILE A 50 -5.71 -2.27 -1.32
N ILE A 51 -5.95 -3.32 -0.54
CA ILE A 51 -5.42 -4.67 -0.83
C ILE A 51 -5.98 -5.17 -2.17
N ARG A 52 -7.27 -4.95 -2.41
CA ARG A 52 -7.91 -5.30 -3.68
C ARG A 52 -7.24 -4.58 -4.85
N THR A 53 -7.06 -3.28 -4.74
CA THR A 53 -6.37 -2.46 -5.74
C THR A 53 -4.92 -2.93 -5.94
N ALA A 54 -4.19 -3.19 -4.85
CA ALA A 54 -2.81 -3.67 -4.91
C ALA A 54 -2.70 -4.95 -5.72
N ASN A 55 -3.60 -5.90 -5.49
CA ASN A 55 -3.64 -7.15 -6.25
C ASN A 55 -3.84 -6.87 -7.74
N LEU A 56 -4.86 -6.09 -8.09
CA LEU A 56 -5.23 -5.83 -9.49
C LEU A 56 -4.20 -4.97 -10.22
N ALA A 57 -3.52 -4.08 -9.51
CA ALA A 57 -2.46 -3.24 -10.09
C ALA A 57 -1.11 -3.97 -10.18
N GLY A 58 -1.03 -5.21 -9.71
CA GLY A 58 0.20 -5.99 -9.77
C GLY A 58 1.22 -5.64 -8.71
N ALA A 59 0.82 -4.99 -7.62
CA ALA A 59 1.71 -4.74 -6.51
C ALA A 59 2.09 -6.06 -5.82
N HIS A 60 3.31 -6.15 -5.33
CA HIS A 60 3.85 -7.37 -4.73
C HIS A 60 3.51 -7.49 -3.25
N GLY A 61 2.94 -6.46 -2.65
CA GLY A 61 2.49 -6.53 -1.28
C GLY A 61 2.07 -5.19 -0.70
N VAL A 62 1.45 -5.26 0.48
CA VAL A 62 1.01 -4.11 1.26
C VAL A 62 1.68 -4.17 2.62
N ILE A 63 2.26 -3.07 3.06
CA ILE A 63 2.96 -2.96 4.35
C ILE A 63 2.17 -2.02 5.25
N ILE A 64 1.85 -2.48 6.45
CA ILE A 64 1.16 -1.69 7.47
C ILE A 64 1.99 -1.63 8.75
N PRO A 65 1.90 -0.52 9.52
CA PRO A 65 2.54 -0.46 10.83
C PRO A 65 1.73 -1.23 11.87
N LYS A 66 2.36 -1.60 12.99
CA LYS A 66 1.69 -2.27 14.11
C LYS A 66 0.77 -1.33 14.88
N ARG A 67 1.09 -0.04 14.90
CA ARG A 67 0.32 0.99 15.61
C ARG A 67 -0.37 1.92 14.62
N ARG A 68 -1.50 2.51 15.04
CA ARG A 68 -2.30 3.43 14.21
C ARG A 68 -2.67 2.82 12.86
N ALA A 69 -3.04 1.53 12.91
CA ALA A 69 -3.45 0.80 11.74
C ALA A 69 -4.50 -0.23 12.12
N VAL A 70 -5.37 -0.53 11.19
CA VAL A 70 -6.26 -1.67 11.33
C VAL A 70 -5.48 -2.92 10.93
N GLY A 71 -5.68 -4.01 11.66
CA GLY A 71 -5.12 -5.31 11.29
C GLY A 71 -5.99 -6.06 10.30
N LEU A 72 -5.55 -7.26 9.96
CA LEU A 72 -6.31 -8.16 9.10
C LEU A 72 -7.48 -8.77 9.88
N THR A 73 -8.68 -8.39 9.52
CA THR A 73 -9.94 -8.79 10.15
C THR A 73 -10.88 -9.43 9.15
N ALA A 74 -11.99 -9.99 9.63
CA ALA A 74 -13.05 -10.51 8.75
C ALA A 74 -13.58 -9.43 7.80
N THR A 75 -13.72 -8.20 8.27
CA THR A 75 -14.14 -7.08 7.45
C THR A 75 -13.15 -6.81 6.32
N VAL A 76 -11.85 -6.81 6.63
CA VAL A 76 -10.80 -6.60 5.62
C VAL A 76 -10.79 -7.73 4.59
N ALA A 77 -10.92 -8.98 5.03
CA ALA A 77 -11.02 -10.11 4.11
C ALA A 77 -12.20 -9.96 3.15
N LYS A 78 -13.36 -9.54 3.68
CA LYS A 78 -14.56 -9.32 2.88
C LYS A 78 -14.42 -8.14 1.92
N THR A 79 -13.95 -7.00 2.40
CA THR A 79 -13.83 -5.77 1.59
C THR A 79 -12.72 -5.87 0.54
N SER A 80 -11.74 -6.76 0.74
CA SER A 80 -10.72 -7.04 -0.27
C SER A 80 -11.22 -7.95 -1.41
N ALA A 81 -12.46 -8.45 -1.30
CA ALA A 81 -13.06 -9.35 -2.29
C ALA A 81 -12.19 -10.58 -2.61
N GLY A 82 -11.53 -11.13 -1.61
CA GLY A 82 -10.67 -12.29 -1.75
C GLY A 82 -9.22 -11.98 -2.13
N ALA A 83 -8.88 -10.73 -2.43
CA ALA A 83 -7.51 -10.34 -2.80
C ALA A 83 -6.50 -10.61 -1.69
N LEU A 84 -6.94 -10.61 -0.43
CA LEU A 84 -6.10 -10.93 0.71
C LEU A 84 -5.45 -12.32 0.60
N ASN A 85 -6.08 -13.26 -0.10
CA ASN A 85 -5.54 -14.60 -0.32
C ASN A 85 -4.36 -14.64 -1.29
N TYR A 86 -4.20 -13.59 -2.09
CA TYR A 86 -3.21 -13.54 -3.17
C TYR A 86 -2.18 -12.43 -3.00
N THR A 87 -2.43 -11.48 -2.09
CA THR A 87 -1.58 -10.32 -1.91
C THR A 87 -0.92 -10.38 -0.53
N PRO A 88 0.41 -10.51 -0.46
CA PRO A 88 1.11 -10.49 0.83
C PRO A 88 0.86 -9.18 1.58
N VAL A 89 0.61 -9.29 2.88
CA VAL A 89 0.49 -8.14 3.78
C VAL A 89 1.48 -8.33 4.92
N ALA A 90 2.38 -7.38 5.12
CA ALA A 90 3.35 -7.39 6.21
C ALA A 90 2.99 -6.33 7.24
N LYS A 91 3.25 -6.63 8.50
CA LYS A 91 3.07 -5.72 9.61
C LYS A 91 4.45 -5.42 10.20
N VAL A 92 4.81 -4.13 10.24
CA VAL A 92 6.14 -3.71 10.69
C VAL A 92 6.05 -2.81 11.92
N THR A 93 7.09 -2.84 12.75
CA THR A 93 7.14 -2.01 13.97
C THR A 93 7.37 -0.54 13.65
N ASN A 94 8.23 -0.25 12.66
CA ASN A 94 8.61 1.12 12.29
C ASN A 94 8.63 1.24 10.77
N LEU A 95 7.63 1.96 10.24
CA LEU A 95 7.47 2.12 8.79
C LEU A 95 8.65 2.88 8.16
N ALA A 96 9.12 3.95 8.80
CA ALA A 96 10.25 4.74 8.30
C ALA A 96 11.53 3.91 8.23
N LYS A 97 11.78 3.06 9.24
CA LYS A 97 12.94 2.17 9.25
C LYS A 97 12.85 1.13 8.13
N THR A 98 11.67 0.56 7.93
CA THR A 98 11.42 -0.37 6.81
C THR A 98 11.70 0.29 5.47
N MET A 99 11.29 1.55 5.31
CA MET A 99 11.57 2.31 4.09
C MET A 99 13.07 2.50 3.87
N GLU A 100 13.83 2.81 4.91
CA GLU A 100 15.30 2.93 4.82
C GLU A 100 15.95 1.61 4.35
N GLU A 101 15.50 0.50 4.92
CA GLU A 101 16.01 -0.83 4.53
C GLU A 101 15.68 -1.15 3.07
N LEU A 102 14.48 -0.79 2.61
CA LEU A 102 14.06 -0.99 1.23
C LEU A 102 14.79 -0.05 0.26
N LYS A 103 15.12 1.17 0.68
CA LYS A 103 15.95 2.08 -0.13
C LYS A 103 17.33 1.49 -0.40
N GLU A 104 17.93 0.84 0.57
CA GLU A 104 19.22 0.14 0.40
C GLU A 104 19.12 -0.97 -0.65
N LYS A 105 17.91 -1.49 -0.88
CA LYS A 105 17.63 -2.51 -1.90
C LYS A 105 17.18 -1.92 -3.24
N GLY A 106 17.24 -0.60 -3.37
CA GLY A 106 17.00 0.09 -4.63
C GLY A 106 15.61 0.64 -4.85
N LEU A 107 14.73 0.59 -3.85
CA LEU A 107 13.38 1.18 -4.00
C LEU A 107 13.41 2.70 -3.87
N TRP A 108 12.61 3.36 -4.68
CA TRP A 108 12.25 4.76 -4.56
C TRP A 108 10.87 4.86 -3.92
N PHE A 109 10.62 5.93 -3.18
CA PHE A 109 9.34 6.10 -2.49
C PHE A 109 8.65 7.37 -2.95
N VAL A 110 7.35 7.23 -3.21
CA VAL A 110 6.45 8.34 -3.54
C VAL A 110 5.30 8.36 -2.55
N CYS A 111 4.97 9.52 -2.00
CA CYS A 111 3.77 9.68 -1.18
C CYS A 111 2.79 10.65 -1.85
N ALA A 112 1.52 10.49 -1.51
CA ALA A 112 0.45 11.36 -1.99
C ALA A 112 0.30 12.56 -1.06
N ASP A 113 0.39 13.77 -1.60
CA ASP A 113 0.10 15.00 -0.85
C ASP A 113 -0.23 16.11 -1.84
N MET A 114 -1.11 17.01 -1.43
CA MET A 114 -1.57 18.13 -2.25
C MET A 114 -0.46 19.12 -2.63
N GLY A 115 0.57 19.28 -1.77
CA GLY A 115 1.68 20.19 -2.03
C GLY A 115 2.74 19.66 -2.97
N GLY A 116 2.56 18.46 -3.49
CA GLY A 116 3.54 17.82 -4.36
C GLY A 116 3.45 18.22 -5.82
N GLU A 117 4.35 17.68 -6.61
CA GLU A 117 4.33 17.81 -8.07
C GLU A 117 3.22 16.93 -8.64
N SER A 118 2.62 17.34 -9.75
CA SER A 118 1.61 16.52 -10.43
C SER A 118 2.15 15.11 -10.69
N MET A 119 1.37 14.11 -10.35
CA MET A 119 1.74 12.70 -10.55
C MET A 119 2.11 12.39 -12.00
N TYR A 120 1.55 13.15 -12.95
CA TYR A 120 1.80 12.94 -14.37
C TYR A 120 3.21 13.36 -14.81
N ARG A 121 3.91 14.17 -13.99
CA ARG A 121 5.25 14.65 -14.29
C ARG A 121 6.35 13.87 -13.60
N LEU A 122 6.01 12.97 -12.70
CA LEU A 122 6.98 12.17 -11.98
C LEU A 122 7.34 10.90 -12.75
N ASN A 123 8.58 10.47 -12.62
CA ASN A 123 9.00 9.16 -13.13
C ASN A 123 8.74 8.11 -12.05
N LEU A 124 7.70 7.33 -12.23
CA LEU A 124 7.28 6.30 -11.28
C LEU A 124 7.62 4.88 -11.77
N LYS A 125 8.55 4.77 -12.72
CA LYS A 125 9.07 3.49 -13.19
C LYS A 125 10.12 2.93 -12.24
N GLY A 126 10.42 1.65 -12.39
CA GLY A 126 11.41 0.96 -11.59
C GLY A 126 10.89 0.48 -10.25
N PRO A 127 11.80 0.05 -9.35
CA PRO A 127 11.42 -0.39 -8.01
C PRO A 127 10.81 0.77 -7.22
N ILE A 128 9.57 0.60 -6.75
CA ILE A 128 8.84 1.71 -6.15
C ILE A 128 7.98 1.28 -4.97
N GLY A 129 7.93 2.14 -3.95
CA GLY A 129 6.99 2.07 -2.86
C GLY A 129 6.05 3.27 -2.90
N LEU A 130 4.74 3.01 -2.93
CA LEU A 130 3.70 4.03 -2.88
C LEU A 130 3.20 4.15 -1.44
N VAL A 131 3.35 5.33 -0.85
CA VAL A 131 2.96 5.59 0.53
C VAL A 131 1.65 6.37 0.57
N ILE A 132 0.65 5.82 1.24
CA ILE A 132 -0.69 6.40 1.38
C ILE A 132 -0.98 6.67 2.85
N GLY A 133 -1.43 7.89 3.16
CA GLY A 133 -1.92 8.27 4.47
C GLY A 133 -3.44 8.47 4.47
N ASN A 134 -4.03 8.71 5.64
CA ASN A 134 -5.45 8.99 5.71
C ASN A 134 -5.78 10.39 5.15
N GLU A 135 -7.08 10.65 4.91
CA GLU A 135 -7.57 11.86 4.26
C GLU A 135 -7.36 13.12 5.11
N GLY A 136 -7.38 12.99 6.43
CA GLY A 136 -7.26 14.10 7.36
C GLY A 136 -5.81 14.43 7.72
N GLU A 137 -5.10 13.45 8.27
CA GLU A 137 -3.72 13.65 8.75
C GLU A 137 -2.68 13.46 7.65
N GLY A 138 -3.00 12.71 6.60
CA GLY A 138 -2.06 12.38 5.54
C GLY A 138 -0.97 11.42 6.02
N VAL A 139 0.18 11.51 5.39
CA VAL A 139 1.37 10.74 5.75
C VAL A 139 2.11 11.47 6.89
N GLY A 140 2.56 10.73 7.91
CA GLY A 140 3.30 11.30 9.03
C GLY A 140 4.63 11.92 8.58
N ARG A 141 5.12 12.89 9.36
CA ARG A 141 6.30 13.67 9.00
C ARG A 141 7.54 12.81 8.74
N LEU A 142 7.83 11.86 9.63
CA LEU A 142 9.02 11.02 9.50
C LEU A 142 8.96 10.13 8.25
N VAL A 143 7.78 9.59 7.95
CA VAL A 143 7.56 8.77 6.76
C VAL A 143 7.68 9.63 5.50
N LYS A 144 7.10 10.82 5.52
CA LYS A 144 7.18 11.75 4.38
C LYS A 144 8.62 12.19 4.09
N GLU A 145 9.42 12.42 5.12
CA GLU A 145 10.84 12.77 4.97
C GLU A 145 11.65 11.67 4.28
N LYS A 146 11.21 10.41 4.37
CA LYS A 146 11.86 9.28 3.71
C LYS A 146 11.42 9.12 2.26
N CYS A 147 10.38 9.80 1.83
CA CYS A 147 9.92 9.74 0.45
C CYS A 147 10.84 10.56 -0.46
N ASP A 148 11.13 10.01 -1.63
CA ASP A 148 11.94 10.68 -2.66
C ASP A 148 11.11 11.65 -3.48
N PHE A 149 9.81 11.37 -3.63
CA PHE A 149 8.87 12.17 -4.39
C PHE A 149 7.59 12.40 -3.60
N VAL A 150 6.99 13.55 -3.81
CA VAL A 150 5.66 13.87 -3.32
C VAL A 150 4.78 14.10 -4.55
N ALA A 151 3.77 13.26 -4.73
CA ALA A 151 2.88 13.31 -5.88
C ALA A 151 1.55 13.95 -5.49
N SER A 152 1.10 14.91 -6.27
CA SER A 152 -0.26 15.42 -6.14
C SER A 152 -1.15 14.87 -7.25
N ILE A 153 -2.40 14.59 -6.89
CA ILE A 153 -3.45 14.24 -7.84
C ILE A 153 -4.15 15.55 -8.21
N PRO A 154 -4.28 15.88 -9.50
CA PRO A 154 -4.96 17.12 -9.90
C PRO A 154 -6.39 17.15 -9.35
N MET A 155 -6.72 18.23 -8.65
CA MET A 155 -8.04 18.47 -8.06
C MET A 155 -8.71 19.64 -8.77
N LYS A 156 -9.97 19.48 -9.15
CA LYS A 156 -10.76 20.47 -9.88
C LYS A 156 -11.98 20.96 -9.11
N GLY A 157 -12.27 20.37 -7.98
CA GLY A 157 -13.46 20.68 -7.18
C GLY A 157 -13.16 21.51 -5.95
N GLU A 158 -14.17 21.71 -5.13
CA GLU A 158 -14.10 22.50 -3.89
C GLU A 158 -13.51 21.72 -2.72
N ILE A 159 -13.70 20.39 -2.74
CA ILE A 159 -13.15 19.50 -1.72
C ILE A 159 -11.69 19.23 -2.06
N ASP A 160 -10.84 19.17 -1.04
CA ASP A 160 -9.39 19.17 -1.19
C ASP A 160 -8.70 17.82 -1.12
N SER A 161 -9.44 16.74 -0.88
CA SER A 161 -8.85 15.39 -0.81
C SER A 161 -9.80 14.31 -1.29
N LEU A 162 -9.22 13.25 -1.87
CA LEU A 162 -9.91 12.00 -2.19
C LEU A 162 -9.92 11.09 -0.96
N ASN A 163 -10.89 10.18 -0.90
CA ASN A 163 -10.82 9.05 0.02
C ASN A 163 -9.48 8.33 -0.16
N ALA A 164 -8.89 7.83 0.93
CA ALA A 164 -7.55 7.23 0.90
C ALA A 164 -7.44 6.05 -0.07
N SER A 165 -8.44 5.17 -0.10
CA SER A 165 -8.42 4.01 -1.02
C SER A 165 -8.57 4.43 -2.47
N VAL A 166 -9.30 5.51 -2.74
CA VAL A 166 -9.45 6.09 -4.07
C VAL A 166 -8.12 6.71 -4.52
N ALA A 167 -7.48 7.49 -3.66
CA ALA A 167 -6.16 8.06 -3.95
C ALA A 167 -5.13 6.98 -4.24
N ALA A 168 -5.14 5.90 -3.45
CA ALA A 168 -4.27 4.75 -3.67
C ALA A 168 -4.50 4.13 -5.06
N GLY A 169 -5.75 3.98 -5.46
CA GLY A 169 -6.11 3.43 -6.78
C GLY A 169 -5.65 4.32 -7.92
N VAL A 170 -5.87 5.62 -7.81
CA VAL A 170 -5.45 6.59 -8.82
C VAL A 170 -3.92 6.56 -9.03
N LEU A 171 -3.16 6.61 -7.94
CA LEU A 171 -1.70 6.59 -8.01
C LEU A 171 -1.15 5.23 -8.42
N ALA A 172 -1.73 4.14 -7.91
CA ALA A 172 -1.31 2.79 -8.30
C ALA A 172 -1.47 2.58 -9.81
N TYR A 173 -2.56 3.05 -10.39
CA TYR A 173 -2.78 2.89 -11.83
C TYR A 173 -1.97 3.89 -12.68
N GLU A 174 -1.53 5.01 -12.15
CA GLU A 174 -0.52 5.83 -12.81
C GLU A 174 0.82 5.10 -12.87
N ILE A 175 1.18 4.38 -11.82
CA ILE A 175 2.37 3.51 -11.81
C ILE A 175 2.22 2.40 -12.85
N VAL A 176 1.06 1.73 -12.92
CA VAL A 176 0.77 0.70 -13.92
C VAL A 176 0.90 1.28 -15.33
N ARG A 177 0.32 2.45 -15.57
CA ARG A 177 0.39 3.10 -16.89
C ARG A 177 1.83 3.33 -17.31
N GLN A 178 2.66 3.86 -16.42
CA GLN A 178 4.06 4.12 -16.74
C GLN A 178 4.86 2.83 -16.96
N ARG A 179 4.56 1.77 -16.22
CA ARG A 179 5.24 0.48 -16.37
C ARG A 179 4.88 -0.25 -17.66
N THR A 180 3.71 0.02 -18.21
CA THR A 180 3.23 -0.63 -19.43
C THR A 180 3.46 0.18 -20.71
N MET A 181 4.08 1.33 -20.59
CA MET A 181 4.43 2.17 -21.73
C MET A 181 5.66 1.68 -22.49
#